data_b6526f6b7de8b62385860a4852e00c81
#
_entry.id   b6526f6b7de8b62385860a4852e00c81
#
_cell.length_a   1.000
_cell.length_b   1.000
_cell.length_c   1.000
_cell.angle_alpha   90.00
_cell.angle_beta   90.00
_cell.angle_gamma   90.00
#
_symmetry.space_group_name_H-M   'P 1'
#
loop_
_entity.id
_entity.type
_entity.pdbx_description
1 polymer ?
#
loop_
_entity_poly.entity_id
_entity_poly.type
_entity_poly.pdbx_seq_one_letter_code
_entity_poly.pdbx_strand_id
1 'polypeptide(L)'
;ENIAFITQTEAATNSYSQRISEVFDAGSNSAVVYPDYDLANQLKTVAKMIKGGSETKIFLVSAKGYDTHANQVEDGGNSHLGVHADLLTELGDSVKAFHDDLEALGIDEKVVSSTFTEFGRKPLENGNYGSDHGNLGSMFVIGSSVNPGVTGTNLDLSSIVKHFDEGQMQHDYRQVFTTLLTDFLGASSDVITGTEFSEFDGDQKLDLIGSSHNVFSTESILVKKQKLTLYPNPVEELFVLKFESKLTFRGYIVIYNILGAVVFNSPHDFNYGINILAPIDFRNFEPGHYI
;
A
#
# COMPACT_ATOMS: atom_id res chain seq x y z
N GLU A 1 27.72 -21.07 32.71
CA GLU A 1 26.47 -20.73 32.04
C GLU A 1 26.69 -19.61 31.02
N ASN A 2 27.29 -18.48 31.38
CA ASN A 2 27.47 -17.33 30.49
C ASN A 2 28.35 -17.65 29.26
N ILE A 3 29.42 -18.44 29.40
CA ILE A 3 30.27 -18.81 28.26
C ILE A 3 29.52 -19.69 27.27
N ALA A 4 28.74 -20.66 27.73
CA ALA A 4 27.95 -21.53 26.88
C ALA A 4 26.88 -20.72 26.11
N PHE A 5 26.23 -19.75 26.75
CA PHE A 5 25.28 -18.85 26.12
C PHE A 5 25.95 -18.00 25.04
N ILE A 6 27.12 -17.40 25.32
CA ILE A 6 27.85 -16.58 24.34
C ILE A 6 28.24 -17.43 23.13
N THR A 7 28.82 -18.63 23.36
CA THR A 7 29.23 -19.52 22.27
C THR A 7 28.06 -19.98 21.43
N GLN A 8 26.90 -20.27 22.04
CA GLN A 8 25.70 -20.67 21.34
C GLN A 8 25.11 -19.49 20.51
N THR A 9 25.13 -18.29 21.08
CA THR A 9 24.68 -17.07 20.39
C THR A 9 25.57 -16.74 19.20
N GLU A 10 26.90 -16.85 19.38
CA GLU A 10 27.86 -16.64 18.29
C GLU A 10 27.67 -17.65 17.15
N ALA A 11 27.54 -18.94 17.48
CA ALA A 11 27.29 -19.97 16.48
C ALA A 11 25.98 -19.75 15.71
N ALA A 12 24.91 -19.38 16.42
CA ALA A 12 23.61 -19.05 15.80
C ALA A 12 23.72 -17.82 14.90
N THR A 13 24.41 -16.76 15.35
CA THR A 13 24.64 -15.53 14.56
C THR A 13 25.42 -15.82 13.29
N ASN A 14 26.50 -16.63 13.40
CA ASN A 14 27.32 -16.99 12.24
C ASN A 14 26.49 -17.82 11.21
N SER A 15 25.75 -18.81 11.69
CA SER A 15 24.87 -19.63 10.82
C SER A 15 23.79 -18.76 10.12
N TYR A 16 23.19 -17.83 10.85
CA TYR A 16 22.19 -16.91 10.30
C TYR A 16 22.82 -15.96 9.26
N SER A 17 24.00 -15.40 9.56
CA SER A 17 24.71 -14.51 8.63
C SER A 17 25.10 -15.23 7.34
N GLN A 18 25.55 -16.49 7.45
CA GLN A 18 25.84 -17.31 6.28
C GLN A 18 24.58 -17.54 5.44
N ARG A 19 23.46 -17.89 6.07
CA ARG A 19 22.20 -18.11 5.37
C ARG A 19 21.71 -16.86 4.65
N ILE A 20 21.84 -15.68 5.30
CA ILE A 20 21.50 -14.40 4.65
C ILE A 20 22.35 -14.17 3.39
N SER A 21 23.67 -14.41 3.49
CA SER A 21 24.57 -14.25 2.34
C SER A 21 24.21 -15.20 1.20
N GLU A 22 23.94 -16.46 1.49
CA GLU A 22 23.52 -17.46 0.50
C GLU A 22 22.24 -17.02 -0.24
N VAL A 23 21.22 -16.55 0.50
CA VAL A 23 19.95 -16.07 -0.05
C VAL A 23 20.16 -14.80 -0.89
N PHE A 24 20.97 -13.87 -0.39
CA PHE A 24 21.27 -12.63 -1.11
C PHE A 24 22.02 -12.89 -2.42
N ASP A 25 22.98 -13.80 -2.42
CA ASP A 25 23.78 -14.16 -3.60
C ASP A 25 22.96 -14.96 -4.63
N ALA A 26 22.01 -15.76 -4.18
CA ALA A 26 21.07 -16.49 -5.03
C ALA A 26 20.00 -15.59 -5.66
N GLY A 27 19.73 -14.43 -5.04
CA GLY A 27 18.71 -13.50 -5.50
C GLY A 27 19.18 -12.52 -6.57
N SER A 28 18.23 -11.94 -7.28
CA SER A 28 18.48 -10.89 -8.26
C SER A 28 17.30 -9.91 -8.29
N ASN A 29 17.57 -8.68 -8.73
CA ASN A 29 16.53 -7.74 -9.12
C ASN A 29 16.28 -7.85 -10.64
N SER A 30 15.16 -7.31 -11.10
CA SER A 30 14.86 -7.16 -12.53
C SER A 30 15.61 -5.97 -13.15
N ALA A 31 15.21 -5.55 -14.33
CA ALA A 31 15.73 -4.35 -14.98
C ALA A 31 15.07 -3.04 -14.51
N VAL A 32 14.20 -3.09 -13.50
CA VAL A 32 13.56 -1.90 -12.93
C VAL A 32 14.62 -1.00 -12.30
N VAL A 33 14.54 0.29 -12.61
CA VAL A 33 15.44 1.30 -12.05
C VAL A 33 14.82 1.84 -10.76
N TYR A 34 15.50 1.63 -9.65
CA TYR A 34 15.14 2.23 -8.37
C TYR A 34 15.66 3.67 -8.28
N PRO A 35 14.90 4.61 -7.72
CA PRO A 35 15.42 5.94 -7.43
C PRO A 35 16.52 5.90 -6.38
N ASP A 36 17.34 6.95 -6.33
CA ASP A 36 18.48 7.04 -5.39
C ASP A 36 18.02 7.58 -4.02
N TYR A 37 17.21 6.79 -3.34
CA TYR A 37 16.73 7.04 -1.98
C TYR A 37 17.10 5.89 -1.04
N ASP A 38 17.32 6.19 0.22
CA ASP A 38 17.63 5.19 1.24
C ASP A 38 16.53 4.10 1.32
N LEU A 39 15.27 4.51 1.29
CA LEU A 39 14.13 3.60 1.31
C LEU A 39 14.12 2.69 0.07
N ALA A 40 14.37 3.24 -1.11
CA ALA A 40 14.43 2.49 -2.36
C ALA A 40 15.55 1.43 -2.34
N ASN A 41 16.72 1.76 -1.78
CA ASN A 41 17.84 0.84 -1.64
C ASN A 41 17.54 -0.30 -0.66
N GLN A 42 16.84 -0.02 0.46
CA GLN A 42 16.36 -1.04 1.39
C GLN A 42 15.36 -1.98 0.70
N LEU A 43 14.35 -1.43 0.02
CA LEU A 43 13.34 -2.20 -0.69
C LEU A 43 13.92 -3.05 -1.82
N LYS A 44 14.89 -2.52 -2.56
CA LYS A 44 15.65 -3.27 -3.58
C LYS A 44 16.35 -4.50 -2.99
N THR A 45 16.94 -4.34 -1.80
CA THR A 45 17.55 -5.44 -1.06
C THR A 45 16.53 -6.48 -0.65
N VAL A 46 15.36 -6.06 -0.16
CA VAL A 46 14.25 -6.95 0.21
C VAL A 46 13.76 -7.75 -1.01
N ALA A 47 13.52 -7.10 -2.15
CA ALA A 47 13.12 -7.79 -3.39
C ALA A 47 14.13 -8.87 -3.79
N LYS A 48 15.42 -8.54 -3.73
CA LYS A 48 16.51 -9.48 -4.04
C LYS A 48 16.49 -10.66 -3.08
N MET A 49 16.32 -10.43 -1.77
CA MET A 49 16.27 -11.51 -0.78
C MET A 49 15.06 -12.43 -0.97
N ILE A 50 13.89 -11.87 -1.24
CA ILE A 50 12.67 -12.67 -1.52
C ILE A 50 12.88 -13.51 -2.77
N LYS A 51 13.46 -12.95 -3.83
CA LYS A 51 13.79 -13.68 -5.06
C LYS A 51 14.80 -14.79 -4.84
N GLY A 52 15.74 -14.60 -3.91
CA GLY A 52 16.74 -15.59 -3.51
C GLY A 52 16.21 -16.71 -2.61
N GLY A 53 14.91 -16.70 -2.29
CA GLY A 53 14.28 -17.75 -1.48
C GLY A 53 14.40 -17.53 0.03
N SER A 54 14.40 -16.28 0.48
CA SER A 54 14.31 -15.97 1.90
C SER A 54 13.01 -16.55 2.50
N GLU A 55 13.14 -17.20 3.66
CA GLU A 55 11.98 -17.70 4.44
C GLU A 55 11.44 -16.65 5.42
N THR A 56 12.07 -15.46 5.45
CA THR A 56 11.63 -14.34 6.29
C THR A 56 10.24 -13.91 5.89
N LYS A 57 9.32 -13.88 6.85
CA LYS A 57 7.92 -13.51 6.64
C LYS A 57 7.67 -12.00 6.72
N ILE A 58 8.45 -11.30 7.54
CA ILE A 58 8.27 -9.88 7.80
C ILE A 58 9.63 -9.19 7.63
N PHE A 59 9.66 -8.21 6.74
CA PHE A 59 10.80 -7.31 6.54
C PHE A 59 10.41 -5.93 7.04
N LEU A 60 11.28 -5.33 7.83
CA LEU A 60 11.12 -3.95 8.28
C LEU A 60 12.12 -3.05 7.57
N VAL A 61 11.62 -2.02 6.92
CA VAL A 61 12.40 -0.95 6.29
C VAL A 61 12.01 0.40 6.90
N SER A 62 12.92 1.35 6.87
CA SER A 62 12.73 2.62 7.57
C SER A 62 12.83 3.80 6.61
N ALA A 63 11.78 4.62 6.61
CA ALA A 63 11.78 5.96 6.03
C ALA A 63 11.82 7.00 7.16
N LYS A 64 12.59 8.06 7.00
CA LYS A 64 12.85 9.07 8.03
C LYS A 64 12.39 10.45 7.61
N GLY A 65 12.29 11.35 8.55
CA GLY A 65 12.02 12.77 8.27
C GLY A 65 10.56 13.20 8.41
N TYR A 66 9.66 12.29 8.73
CA TYR A 66 8.22 12.59 8.82
C TYR A 66 7.81 13.38 10.07
N ASP A 67 8.73 13.63 10.99
CA ASP A 67 8.47 14.49 12.15
C ASP A 67 8.58 15.97 11.81
N THR A 68 7.65 16.46 11.02
CA THR A 68 7.63 17.79 10.40
C THR A 68 6.90 18.81 11.25
N HIS A 69 7.53 19.27 12.34
CA HIS A 69 7.00 20.36 13.18
C HIS A 69 7.14 21.73 12.55
N ALA A 70 7.94 21.88 11.49
CA ALA A 70 8.10 23.11 10.73
C ALA A 70 8.38 22.79 9.26
N ASN A 71 8.05 23.71 8.38
CA ASN A 71 8.29 23.60 6.93
C ASN A 71 7.70 22.33 6.30
N GLN A 72 6.66 21.75 6.92
CA GLN A 72 5.93 20.62 6.35
C GLN A 72 5.36 20.99 4.98
N VAL A 73 4.85 22.21 4.87
CA VAL A 73 4.47 22.86 3.63
C VAL A 73 5.32 24.11 3.41
N GLU A 74 5.42 24.60 2.17
CA GLU A 74 6.09 25.85 1.88
C GLU A 74 5.37 27.06 2.48
N ASP A 75 6.13 28.14 2.67
CA ASP A 75 5.59 29.45 3.07
C ASP A 75 4.47 29.87 2.09
N GLY A 76 3.32 30.23 2.64
CA GLY A 76 2.12 30.47 1.84
C GLY A 76 1.11 29.32 1.81
N GLY A 77 1.44 28.16 2.44
CA GLY A 77 0.49 27.07 2.68
C GLY A 77 0.21 26.18 1.47
N ASN A 78 1.12 26.13 0.49
CA ASN A 78 0.97 25.21 -0.64
C ASN A 78 1.30 23.78 -0.21
N SER A 79 0.28 22.94 -0.02
CA SER A 79 0.43 21.55 0.42
C SER A 79 1.10 20.62 -0.59
N HIS A 80 1.28 21.06 -1.84
CA HIS A 80 1.97 20.29 -2.88
C HIS A 80 3.48 20.53 -2.89
N LEU A 81 3.97 21.43 -2.07
CA LEU A 81 5.37 21.79 -1.95
C LEU A 81 5.80 21.77 -0.48
N GLY A 82 7.07 21.54 -0.24
CA GLY A 82 7.65 21.46 1.08
C GLY A 82 8.07 20.04 1.48
N VAL A 83 8.64 19.93 2.66
CA VAL A 83 9.29 18.69 3.13
C VAL A 83 8.36 17.48 3.08
N HIS A 84 7.08 17.66 3.41
CA HIS A 84 6.13 16.53 3.41
C HIS A 84 5.83 16.02 1.99
N ALA A 85 5.69 16.92 1.03
CA ALA A 85 5.50 16.56 -0.37
C ALA A 85 6.70 15.79 -0.93
N ASP A 86 7.92 16.22 -0.58
CA ASP A 86 9.16 15.55 -0.98
C ASP A 86 9.23 14.14 -0.37
N LEU A 87 8.92 13.99 0.93
CA LEU A 87 8.89 12.69 1.62
C LEU A 87 7.85 11.73 1.05
N LEU A 88 6.67 12.23 0.66
CA LEU A 88 5.65 11.41 0.01
C LEU A 88 6.05 11.01 -1.42
N THR A 89 6.77 11.88 -2.12
CA THR A 89 7.35 11.55 -3.43
C THR A 89 8.39 10.44 -3.29
N GLU A 90 9.32 10.57 -2.34
CA GLU A 90 10.31 9.54 -2.03
C GLU A 90 9.64 8.19 -1.68
N LEU A 91 8.62 8.21 -0.83
CA LEU A 91 7.84 7.02 -0.48
C LEU A 91 7.19 6.40 -1.71
N GLY A 92 6.46 7.22 -2.49
CA GLY A 92 5.71 6.77 -3.66
C GLY A 92 6.61 6.15 -4.72
N ASP A 93 7.69 6.83 -5.08
CA ASP A 93 8.64 6.37 -6.09
C ASP A 93 9.37 5.09 -5.65
N SER A 94 9.77 5.03 -4.37
CA SER A 94 10.46 3.85 -3.81
C SER A 94 9.56 2.62 -3.80
N VAL A 95 8.32 2.77 -3.30
CA VAL A 95 7.34 1.67 -3.22
C VAL A 95 6.90 1.25 -4.63
N LYS A 96 6.72 2.22 -5.54
CA LYS A 96 6.40 1.91 -6.93
C LYS A 96 7.51 1.06 -7.57
N ALA A 97 8.76 1.49 -7.48
CA ALA A 97 9.89 0.73 -8.04
C ALA A 97 9.98 -0.68 -7.44
N PHE A 98 9.72 -0.82 -6.13
CA PHE A 98 9.70 -2.11 -5.47
C PHE A 98 8.62 -3.04 -6.01
N HIS A 99 7.38 -2.58 -6.12
CA HIS A 99 6.28 -3.41 -6.63
C HIS A 99 6.42 -3.71 -8.13
N ASP A 100 6.93 -2.77 -8.93
CA ASP A 100 7.27 -3.02 -10.33
C ASP A 100 8.35 -4.11 -10.46
N ASP A 101 9.35 -4.12 -9.57
CA ASP A 101 10.40 -5.15 -9.54
C ASP A 101 9.85 -6.51 -9.13
N LEU A 102 9.01 -6.56 -8.09
CA LEU A 102 8.34 -7.81 -7.66
C LEU A 102 7.48 -8.40 -8.79
N GLU A 103 6.73 -7.55 -9.51
CA GLU A 103 5.92 -7.98 -10.66
C GLU A 103 6.80 -8.51 -11.79
N ALA A 104 7.87 -7.80 -12.14
CA ALA A 104 8.81 -8.23 -13.18
C ALA A 104 9.53 -9.54 -12.83
N LEU A 105 9.74 -9.80 -11.53
CA LEU A 105 10.30 -11.04 -10.98
C LEU A 105 9.26 -12.16 -10.86
N GLY A 106 7.96 -11.87 -11.01
CA GLY A 106 6.85 -12.83 -10.87
C GLY A 106 6.63 -13.31 -9.43
N ILE A 107 6.87 -12.45 -8.44
CA ILE A 107 6.74 -12.74 -7.01
C ILE A 107 5.84 -11.74 -6.26
N ASP A 108 5.20 -10.83 -6.97
CA ASP A 108 4.37 -9.76 -6.40
C ASP A 108 3.18 -10.28 -5.57
N GLU A 109 2.61 -11.43 -5.93
CA GLU A 109 1.52 -12.04 -5.16
C GLU A 109 1.93 -12.54 -3.76
N LYS A 110 3.22 -12.68 -3.52
CA LYS A 110 3.77 -13.13 -2.25
C LYS A 110 4.08 -12.00 -1.28
N VAL A 111 3.84 -10.75 -1.69
CA VAL A 111 4.29 -9.57 -0.93
C VAL A 111 3.17 -8.56 -0.80
N VAL A 112 2.94 -8.14 0.42
CA VAL A 112 2.13 -6.96 0.77
C VAL A 112 3.01 -6.01 1.56
N SER A 113 3.02 -4.75 1.17
CA SER A 113 3.67 -3.66 1.90
C SER A 113 2.65 -2.91 2.74
N SER A 114 3.00 -2.56 3.96
CA SER A 114 2.19 -1.70 4.82
C SER A 114 3.05 -0.63 5.47
N THR A 115 2.56 0.60 5.46
CA THR A 115 3.19 1.69 6.23
C THR A 115 2.65 1.69 7.65
N PHE A 116 3.47 2.12 8.60
CA PHE A 116 3.06 2.45 9.95
C PHE A 116 4.00 3.51 10.54
N THR A 117 3.57 4.17 11.59
CA THR A 117 4.33 5.21 12.28
C THR A 117 4.04 5.16 13.78
N GLU A 118 4.95 5.69 14.60
CA GLU A 118 4.84 5.70 16.06
C GLU A 118 3.87 6.74 16.59
N PHE A 119 3.52 7.77 15.79
CA PHE A 119 2.57 8.81 16.17
C PHE A 119 1.74 9.28 14.98
N GLY A 120 0.57 9.81 15.26
CA GLY A 120 -0.23 10.58 14.30
C GLY A 120 0.05 12.08 14.38
N ARG A 121 -0.73 12.87 13.65
CA ARG A 121 -0.63 14.33 13.62
C ARG A 121 -1.93 14.97 14.08
N LYS A 122 -1.80 16.20 14.59
CA LYS A 122 -2.95 17.08 14.81
C LYS A 122 -3.47 17.61 13.48
N PRO A 123 -4.81 17.80 13.38
CA PRO A 123 -5.41 18.32 12.16
C PRO A 123 -5.06 19.77 11.85
N LEU A 124 -4.74 20.56 12.89
CA LEU A 124 -4.44 21.99 12.75
C LEU A 124 -2.93 22.24 12.67
N GLU A 125 -2.60 23.20 11.86
CA GLU A 125 -1.26 23.76 11.70
C GLU A 125 -0.80 24.44 13.01
N ASN A 126 0.50 24.34 13.32
CA ASN A 126 1.07 24.76 14.60
C ASN A 126 1.70 26.16 14.60
N GLY A 127 1.56 26.95 13.53
CA GLY A 127 2.11 28.30 13.40
C GLY A 127 3.53 28.35 12.77
N ASN A 128 4.11 27.18 12.43
CA ASN A 128 5.42 27.05 11.79
C ASN A 128 5.36 26.36 10.42
N TYR A 129 4.21 26.39 9.76
CA TYR A 129 3.94 25.62 8.54
C TYR A 129 4.17 24.12 8.72
N GLY A 130 3.89 23.61 9.92
CA GLY A 130 4.01 22.23 10.33
C GLY A 130 2.81 21.77 11.15
N SER A 131 2.90 20.58 11.73
CA SER A 131 1.90 20.05 12.64
C SER A 131 2.54 19.37 13.83
N ASP A 132 1.84 19.36 14.98
CA ASP A 132 2.29 18.67 16.17
C ASP A 132 1.81 17.22 16.17
N HIS A 133 2.38 16.38 17.05
CA HIS A 133 1.92 15.03 17.28
C HIS A 133 0.46 15.02 17.72
N GLY A 134 -0.28 14.06 17.20
CA GLY A 134 -1.69 13.84 17.48
C GLY A 134 -2.06 12.37 17.23
N ASN A 135 -3.35 12.11 17.10
CA ASN A 135 -3.89 10.76 16.98
C ASN A 135 -4.32 10.36 15.57
N LEU A 136 -4.13 11.24 14.58
CA LEU A 136 -4.55 10.97 13.20
C LEU A 136 -3.35 10.59 12.34
N GLY A 137 -3.50 9.50 11.61
CA GLY A 137 -2.52 9.03 10.63
C GLY A 137 -3.18 8.17 9.58
N SER A 138 -2.64 8.21 8.37
CA SER A 138 -3.03 7.31 7.29
C SER A 138 -2.09 6.13 7.25
N MET A 139 -2.63 4.94 6.98
CA MET A 139 -1.84 3.76 6.65
C MET A 139 -2.07 3.40 5.18
N PHE A 140 -1.02 3.05 4.48
CA PHE A 140 -1.10 2.52 3.12
C PHE A 140 -0.84 1.02 3.16
N VAL A 141 -1.71 0.24 2.52
CA VAL A 141 -1.52 -1.19 2.31
C VAL A 141 -1.46 -1.41 0.80
N ILE A 142 -0.35 -1.97 0.32
CA ILE A 142 -0.02 -2.00 -1.09
C ILE A 142 0.40 -3.41 -1.48
N GLY A 143 -0.15 -3.93 -2.55
CA GLY A 143 0.17 -5.26 -3.06
C GLY A 143 -0.88 -5.73 -4.05
N SER A 144 -0.51 -6.69 -4.89
CA SER A 144 -1.42 -7.26 -5.89
C SER A 144 -2.60 -8.03 -5.28
N SER A 145 -2.49 -8.40 -4.00
CA SER A 145 -3.50 -9.11 -3.22
C SER A 145 -4.44 -8.19 -2.45
N VAL A 146 -4.17 -6.88 -2.47
CA VAL A 146 -4.90 -5.90 -1.67
C VAL A 146 -6.14 -5.45 -2.41
N ASN A 147 -7.28 -5.38 -1.70
CA ASN A 147 -8.50 -4.77 -2.22
C ASN A 147 -8.26 -3.27 -2.44
N PRO A 148 -8.47 -2.74 -3.65
CA PRO A 148 -8.27 -1.32 -3.90
C PRO A 148 -9.35 -0.48 -3.24
N GLY A 149 -8.99 0.70 -2.76
CA GLY A 149 -9.94 1.66 -2.23
C GLY A 149 -9.46 2.37 -0.97
N VAL A 150 -10.40 3.05 -0.32
CA VAL A 150 -10.19 3.75 0.94
C VAL A 150 -11.07 3.11 2.01
N THR A 151 -10.45 2.64 3.08
CA THR A 151 -11.15 2.11 4.25
C THR A 151 -11.31 3.24 5.27
N GLY A 152 -12.56 3.59 5.59
CA GLY A 152 -12.91 4.73 6.41
C GLY A 152 -13.65 5.81 5.64
N THR A 153 -13.84 6.95 6.27
CA THR A 153 -14.53 8.13 5.71
C THR A 153 -13.68 9.38 5.92
N ASN A 154 -14.00 10.42 5.19
CA ASN A 154 -13.34 11.70 5.39
C ASN A 154 -13.52 12.17 6.84
N LEU A 155 -12.46 12.74 7.40
CA LEU A 155 -12.48 13.28 8.74
C LEU A 155 -13.45 14.48 8.82
N ASP A 156 -14.33 14.47 9.83
CA ASP A 156 -15.14 15.64 10.16
C ASP A 156 -14.29 16.66 10.94
N LEU A 157 -13.91 17.72 10.28
CA LEU A 157 -13.14 18.83 10.87
C LEU A 157 -14.01 19.90 11.53
N SER A 158 -15.33 19.79 11.50
CA SER A 158 -16.23 20.85 12.01
C SER A 158 -16.09 21.09 13.52
N SER A 159 -15.69 20.08 14.26
CA SER A 159 -15.43 20.16 15.71
C SER A 159 -13.99 20.53 16.06
N ILE A 160 -13.09 20.63 15.08
CA ILE A 160 -11.67 20.91 15.29
C ILE A 160 -11.47 22.43 15.17
N VAL A 161 -11.47 23.13 16.29
CA VAL A 161 -11.38 24.60 16.35
C VAL A 161 -10.21 25.12 17.17
N LYS A 162 -9.61 24.28 18.01
CA LYS A 162 -8.48 24.63 18.87
C LYS A 162 -7.28 23.77 18.58
N HIS A 163 -6.09 24.33 18.79
CA HIS A 163 -4.83 23.64 18.57
C HIS A 163 -4.71 22.26 19.27
N PHE A 164 -5.37 22.08 20.42
CA PHE A 164 -5.34 20.84 21.18
C PHE A 164 -6.48 19.87 20.84
N ASP A 165 -7.39 20.26 19.94
CA ASP A 165 -8.47 19.36 19.52
C ASP A 165 -7.86 18.20 18.71
N GLU A 166 -8.38 17.00 18.97
CA GLU A 166 -8.00 15.76 18.31
C GLU A 166 -9.13 15.31 17.39
N GLY A 167 -8.76 14.62 16.32
CA GLY A 167 -9.75 13.99 15.45
C GLY A 167 -10.23 12.64 16.00
N GLN A 168 -11.38 12.20 15.52
CA GLN A 168 -11.88 10.87 15.85
C GLN A 168 -11.15 9.82 15.04
N MET A 169 -10.42 8.92 15.72
CA MET A 169 -9.82 7.73 15.11
C MET A 169 -10.93 6.80 14.62
N GLN A 170 -10.87 6.36 13.36
CA GLN A 170 -11.88 5.49 12.76
C GLN A 170 -11.50 4.01 12.85
N HIS A 171 -10.22 3.72 12.73
CA HIS A 171 -9.67 2.37 12.75
C HIS A 171 -8.42 2.34 13.62
N ASP A 172 -8.22 1.23 14.32
CA ASP A 172 -6.98 0.96 15.04
C ASP A 172 -5.97 0.31 14.09
N TYR A 173 -4.70 0.70 14.15
CA TYR A 173 -3.63 0.10 13.33
C TYR A 173 -3.51 -1.42 13.56
N ARG A 174 -3.91 -1.90 14.75
CA ARG A 174 -3.91 -3.32 15.07
C ARG A 174 -4.93 -4.10 14.25
N GLN A 175 -6.03 -3.49 13.80
CA GLN A 175 -6.97 -4.11 12.86
C GLN A 175 -6.29 -4.40 11.51
N VAL A 176 -5.46 -3.46 11.03
CA VAL A 176 -4.67 -3.66 9.81
C VAL A 176 -3.71 -4.82 9.98
N PHE A 177 -2.92 -4.84 11.05
CA PHE A 177 -1.93 -5.90 11.26
C PHE A 177 -2.59 -7.27 11.50
N THR A 178 -3.69 -7.34 12.26
CA THR A 178 -4.43 -8.59 12.44
C THR A 178 -4.93 -9.11 11.10
N THR A 179 -5.49 -8.25 10.26
CA THR A 179 -5.93 -8.64 8.91
C THR A 179 -4.78 -9.17 8.08
N LEU A 180 -3.63 -8.48 8.05
CA LEU A 180 -2.47 -8.93 7.29
C LEU A 180 -1.89 -10.26 7.83
N LEU A 181 -1.84 -10.42 9.14
CA LEU A 181 -1.35 -11.65 9.76
C LEU A 181 -2.26 -12.85 9.45
N THR A 182 -3.59 -12.66 9.53
CA THR A 182 -4.54 -13.77 9.32
C THR A 182 -4.83 -14.01 7.85
N ASP A 183 -5.21 -12.99 7.11
CA ASP A 183 -5.79 -13.14 5.77
C ASP A 183 -4.73 -13.20 4.67
N PHE A 184 -3.53 -12.66 4.93
CA PHE A 184 -2.41 -12.73 3.99
C PHE A 184 -1.36 -13.75 4.41
N LEU A 185 -0.88 -13.72 5.66
CA LEU A 185 0.16 -14.64 6.15
C LEU A 185 -0.38 -15.97 6.68
N GLY A 186 -1.69 -16.11 6.85
CA GLY A 186 -2.35 -17.35 7.27
C GLY A 186 -2.12 -17.71 8.74
N ALA A 187 -1.90 -16.72 9.61
CA ALA A 187 -1.79 -16.96 11.04
C ALA A 187 -3.12 -17.49 11.60
N SER A 188 -3.06 -18.57 12.39
CA SER A 188 -4.24 -19.09 13.06
C SER A 188 -4.67 -18.21 14.24
N SER A 189 -5.93 -18.31 14.66
CA SER A 189 -6.45 -17.62 15.84
C SER A 189 -5.64 -17.94 17.11
N ASP A 190 -5.10 -19.15 17.22
CA ASP A 190 -4.22 -19.53 18.35
C ASP A 190 -2.94 -18.69 18.37
N VAL A 191 -2.36 -18.38 17.21
CA VAL A 191 -1.20 -17.49 17.09
C VAL A 191 -1.59 -16.07 17.46
N ILE A 192 -2.71 -15.57 16.95
CA ILE A 192 -3.20 -14.22 17.24
C ILE A 192 -3.54 -14.05 18.72
N THR A 193 -4.13 -15.07 19.37
CA THR A 193 -4.44 -15.05 20.81
C THR A 193 -3.20 -14.83 21.68
N GLY A 194 -2.02 -15.23 21.21
CA GLY A 194 -0.75 -15.00 21.88
C GLY A 194 -0.16 -13.59 21.67
N THR A 195 -0.85 -12.70 20.96
CA THR A 195 -0.40 -11.35 20.63
C THR A 195 -1.28 -10.27 21.30
N GLU A 196 -0.80 -9.03 21.30
CA GLU A 196 -1.60 -7.85 21.68
C GLU A 196 -2.69 -7.48 20.63
N PHE A 197 -2.86 -8.30 19.60
CA PHE A 197 -3.83 -8.08 18.52
C PHE A 197 -5.07 -8.94 18.64
N SER A 198 -5.18 -9.78 19.67
CA SER A 198 -6.25 -10.77 19.83
C SER A 198 -7.66 -10.18 19.87
N GLU A 199 -7.81 -8.97 20.39
CA GLU A 199 -9.10 -8.25 20.42
C GLU A 199 -9.58 -7.78 19.04
N PHE A 200 -8.70 -7.77 18.03
CA PHE A 200 -8.98 -7.32 16.66
C PHE A 200 -9.18 -8.49 15.67
N ASP A 201 -9.24 -9.72 16.14
CA ASP A 201 -9.57 -10.88 15.31
C ASP A 201 -11.09 -10.97 15.01
N GLY A 202 -11.45 -11.82 14.08
CA GLY A 202 -12.84 -12.04 13.68
C GLY A 202 -13.47 -10.81 12.99
N ASP A 203 -14.58 -10.33 13.51
CA ASP A 203 -15.38 -9.24 12.92
C ASP A 203 -14.71 -7.86 13.00
N GLN A 204 -13.61 -7.73 13.74
CA GLN A 204 -12.86 -6.48 13.86
C GLN A 204 -11.83 -6.29 12.73
N LYS A 205 -11.58 -7.31 11.94
CA LYS A 205 -10.68 -7.23 10.78
C LYS A 205 -11.25 -6.31 9.71
N LEU A 206 -10.36 -5.73 8.94
CA LEU A 206 -10.71 -4.87 7.81
C LEU A 206 -10.70 -5.68 6.50
N ASP A 207 -11.54 -5.33 5.55
CA ASP A 207 -11.58 -5.98 4.24
C ASP A 207 -10.44 -5.45 3.33
N LEU A 208 -9.21 -5.80 3.69
CA LEU A 208 -8.00 -5.35 2.98
C LEU A 208 -7.47 -6.34 1.97
N ILE A 209 -7.69 -7.64 2.17
CA ILE A 209 -7.14 -8.70 1.32
C ILE A 209 -8.25 -9.35 0.51
N GLY A 210 -8.06 -9.38 -0.80
CA GLY A 210 -9.06 -9.93 -1.72
C GLY A 210 -9.34 -11.41 -1.46
N SER A 211 -10.60 -11.75 -1.34
CA SER A 211 -11.08 -13.12 -1.11
C SER A 211 -10.74 -14.11 -2.24
N SER A 212 -10.24 -13.62 -3.38
CA SER A 212 -9.73 -14.41 -4.49
C SER A 212 -8.28 -14.88 -4.32
N HIS A 213 -7.60 -14.49 -3.23
CA HIS A 213 -6.23 -14.92 -2.93
C HIS A 213 -6.19 -16.24 -2.16
N ASN A 214 -6.83 -17.26 -2.74
CA ASN A 214 -6.36 -18.62 -2.48
C ASN A 214 -5.06 -18.79 -3.26
N VAL A 215 -3.93 -18.76 -2.56
CA VAL A 215 -2.55 -18.94 -3.07
C VAL A 215 -2.37 -20.23 -3.91
N PHE A 216 -3.43 -20.96 -4.13
CA PHE A 216 -3.49 -22.24 -4.84
C PHE A 216 -4.42 -22.27 -6.06
N SER A 217 -5.06 -21.17 -6.48
CA SER A 217 -5.83 -21.18 -7.72
C SER A 217 -5.00 -20.63 -8.88
N THR A 218 -4.65 -21.50 -9.79
CA THR A 218 -3.98 -21.21 -11.07
C THR A 218 -4.79 -20.31 -12.01
N GLU A 219 -6.00 -19.89 -11.63
CA GLU A 219 -6.90 -19.08 -12.46
C GLU A 219 -6.71 -17.57 -12.31
N SER A 220 -6.12 -17.08 -11.21
CA SER A 220 -5.93 -15.64 -10.96
C SER A 220 -4.75 -15.03 -11.71
N ILE A 221 -3.90 -15.84 -12.34
CA ILE A 221 -2.67 -15.38 -13.04
C ILE A 221 -2.96 -14.68 -14.38
N LEU A 222 -4.18 -14.82 -14.91
CA LEU A 222 -4.48 -14.39 -16.28
C LEU A 222 -5.03 -12.96 -16.42
N VAL A 223 -5.33 -12.27 -15.32
CA VAL A 223 -5.95 -10.93 -15.38
C VAL A 223 -4.92 -9.78 -15.39
N LYS A 224 -3.66 -10.05 -15.12
CA LYS A 224 -2.61 -9.02 -15.03
C LYS A 224 -2.12 -8.56 -16.40
N LYS A 225 -2.13 -7.27 -16.61
CA LYS A 225 -1.71 -6.49 -17.81
C LYS A 225 -2.67 -6.53 -19.00
N GLN A 226 -3.84 -5.98 -18.77
CA GLN A 226 -4.69 -5.64 -19.88
C GLN A 226 -4.53 -4.14 -20.20
N LYS A 227 -4.25 -3.84 -21.46
CA LYS A 227 -4.07 -2.45 -21.89
C LYS A 227 -5.41 -1.74 -21.90
N LEU A 228 -5.68 -0.98 -20.84
CA LEU A 228 -6.81 -0.06 -20.78
C LEU A 228 -6.46 1.22 -21.53
N THR A 229 -7.32 1.64 -22.44
CA THR A 229 -7.18 2.91 -23.14
C THR A 229 -8.46 3.71 -22.95
N LEU A 230 -8.33 4.93 -22.51
CA LEU A 230 -9.40 5.90 -22.31
C LEU A 230 -9.25 7.00 -23.36
N TYR A 231 -10.34 7.31 -24.07
CA TYR A 231 -10.33 8.31 -25.12
C TYR A 231 -11.67 9.06 -25.22
N PRO A 232 -11.67 10.41 -25.36
CA PRO A 232 -10.51 11.27 -25.21
C PRO A 232 -10.01 11.36 -23.76
N ASN A 233 -8.75 11.73 -23.58
CA ASN A 233 -8.19 12.08 -22.28
C ASN A 233 -7.24 13.29 -22.47
N PRO A 234 -7.56 14.49 -21.94
CA PRO A 234 -8.69 14.78 -21.00
C PRO A 234 -10.08 14.54 -21.58
N VAL A 235 -11.03 14.26 -20.68
CA VAL A 235 -12.45 14.06 -20.99
C VAL A 235 -13.18 15.39 -20.88
N GLU A 236 -13.93 15.78 -21.92
CA GLU A 236 -14.80 16.98 -21.86
C GLU A 236 -16.25 16.61 -21.50
N GLU A 237 -16.87 15.71 -22.26
CA GLU A 237 -18.27 15.32 -22.05
C GLU A 237 -18.46 13.81 -22.00
N LEU A 238 -17.84 13.10 -22.93
CA LEU A 238 -18.00 11.66 -23.11
C LEU A 238 -16.62 11.01 -23.27
N PHE A 239 -16.45 9.83 -22.73
CA PHE A 239 -15.28 9.03 -23.05
C PHE A 239 -15.64 7.58 -23.35
N VAL A 240 -14.77 6.92 -24.04
CA VAL A 240 -14.85 5.51 -24.40
C VAL A 240 -13.70 4.76 -23.75
N LEU A 241 -14.02 3.65 -23.11
CA LEU A 241 -13.02 2.70 -22.61
C LEU A 241 -12.79 1.61 -23.65
N LYS A 242 -11.55 1.42 -24.02
CA LYS A 242 -11.07 0.29 -24.80
C LYS A 242 -10.20 -0.61 -23.96
N PHE A 243 -10.57 -1.88 -23.90
CA PHE A 243 -9.97 -2.86 -23.05
C PHE A 243 -9.79 -4.18 -23.81
N GLU A 244 -8.59 -4.76 -23.76
CA GLU A 244 -8.32 -6.05 -24.37
C GLU A 244 -8.35 -7.15 -23.32
N SER A 245 -9.36 -8.03 -23.38
CA SER A 245 -9.50 -9.14 -22.45
C SER A 245 -9.01 -10.46 -23.04
N LYS A 246 -8.31 -11.25 -22.25
CA LYS A 246 -7.95 -12.63 -22.58
C LYS A 246 -8.97 -13.66 -22.09
N LEU A 247 -10.03 -13.19 -21.43
CA LEU A 247 -11.09 -14.03 -20.86
C LEU A 247 -12.46 -13.40 -21.14
N THR A 248 -13.51 -14.19 -21.07
CA THR A 248 -14.89 -13.73 -20.99
C THR A 248 -15.30 -13.77 -19.53
N PHE A 249 -15.70 -12.63 -18.97
CA PHE A 249 -16.10 -12.51 -17.57
C PHE A 249 -17.09 -11.36 -17.37
N ARG A 250 -17.81 -11.38 -16.24
CA ARG A 250 -18.62 -10.27 -15.78
C ARG A 250 -17.86 -9.50 -14.70
N GLY A 251 -17.76 -8.18 -14.86
CA GLY A 251 -17.06 -7.31 -13.93
C GLY A 251 -17.77 -5.97 -13.76
N TYR A 252 -17.11 -5.03 -13.12
CA TYR A 252 -17.61 -3.68 -12.90
C TYR A 252 -16.62 -2.66 -13.43
N ILE A 253 -17.15 -1.56 -13.96
CA ILE A 253 -16.39 -0.33 -14.20
C ILE A 253 -16.70 0.57 -13.03
N VAL A 254 -15.68 0.91 -12.27
CA VAL A 254 -15.80 1.80 -11.12
C VAL A 254 -14.88 2.98 -11.36
N ILE A 255 -15.41 4.19 -11.19
CA ILE A 255 -14.62 5.42 -11.30
C ILE A 255 -14.67 6.12 -9.96
N TYR A 256 -13.50 6.51 -9.49
CA TYR A 256 -13.31 7.22 -8.23
C TYR A 256 -12.88 8.66 -8.51
N ASN A 257 -13.29 9.57 -7.66
CA ASN A 257 -12.67 10.90 -7.60
C ASN A 257 -11.33 10.82 -6.83
N ILE A 258 -10.58 11.91 -6.81
CA ILE A 258 -9.30 12.00 -6.09
C ILE A 258 -9.40 11.78 -4.58
N LEU A 259 -10.59 11.83 -4.00
CA LEU A 259 -10.86 11.54 -2.59
C LEU A 259 -11.22 10.08 -2.35
N GLY A 260 -11.18 9.23 -3.38
CA GLY A 260 -11.52 7.82 -3.31
C GLY A 260 -13.03 7.53 -3.26
N ALA A 261 -13.89 8.54 -3.40
CA ALA A 261 -15.33 8.31 -3.46
C ALA A 261 -15.73 7.76 -4.84
N VAL A 262 -16.56 6.71 -4.86
CA VAL A 262 -17.12 6.15 -6.07
C VAL A 262 -18.08 7.16 -6.71
N VAL A 263 -17.78 7.60 -7.92
CA VAL A 263 -18.62 8.53 -8.69
C VAL A 263 -19.35 7.85 -9.83
N PHE A 264 -18.90 6.67 -10.23
CA PHE A 264 -19.55 5.84 -11.24
C PHE A 264 -19.32 4.36 -10.91
N ASN A 265 -20.36 3.54 -11.04
CA ASN A 265 -20.28 2.09 -10.90
C ASN A 265 -21.27 1.43 -11.86
N SER A 266 -20.79 0.62 -12.77
CA SER A 266 -21.63 -0.09 -13.75
C SER A 266 -21.12 -1.51 -14.01
N PRO A 267 -22.00 -2.53 -13.91
CA PRO A 267 -21.65 -3.88 -14.30
C PRO A 267 -21.49 -3.97 -15.83
N HIS A 268 -20.55 -4.78 -16.28
CA HIS A 268 -20.29 -5.01 -17.70
C HIS A 268 -19.85 -6.46 -17.96
N ASP A 269 -20.28 -6.98 -19.12
CA ASP A 269 -19.84 -8.30 -19.58
C ASP A 269 -18.68 -8.11 -20.56
N PHE A 270 -17.50 -8.55 -20.17
CA PHE A 270 -16.28 -8.49 -20.97
C PHE A 270 -16.12 -9.78 -21.76
N ASN A 271 -15.85 -9.64 -23.05
CA ASN A 271 -15.60 -10.77 -23.93
C ASN A 271 -14.11 -10.95 -24.23
N TYR A 272 -13.73 -12.14 -24.58
CA TYR A 272 -12.37 -12.39 -25.10
C TYR A 272 -12.08 -11.47 -26.28
N GLY A 273 -10.93 -10.81 -26.28
CA GLY A 273 -10.51 -9.87 -27.32
C GLY A 273 -10.76 -8.41 -26.94
N ILE A 274 -10.94 -7.57 -27.93
CA ILE A 274 -11.10 -6.12 -27.74
C ILE A 274 -12.55 -5.80 -27.34
N ASN A 275 -12.72 -5.20 -26.18
CA ASN A 275 -13.96 -4.63 -25.69
C ASN A 275 -13.89 -3.11 -25.87
N ILE A 276 -14.94 -2.52 -26.46
CA ILE A 276 -15.15 -1.08 -26.56
C ILE A 276 -16.46 -0.81 -25.85
N LEU A 277 -16.38 -0.14 -24.72
CA LEU A 277 -17.55 0.15 -23.91
C LEU A 277 -18.34 1.31 -24.50
N ALA A 278 -19.65 1.30 -24.31
CA ALA A 278 -20.49 2.43 -24.69
C ALA A 278 -19.96 3.72 -24.04
N PRO A 279 -20.10 4.89 -24.71
CA PRO A 279 -19.62 6.14 -24.16
C PRO A 279 -20.21 6.40 -22.77
N ILE A 280 -19.33 6.71 -21.82
CA ILE A 280 -19.72 7.10 -20.47
C ILE A 280 -19.85 8.62 -20.43
N ASP A 281 -20.98 9.10 -19.93
CA ASP A 281 -21.34 10.53 -19.88
C ASP A 281 -20.74 11.18 -18.62
N PHE A 282 -19.87 12.14 -18.81
CA PHE A 282 -19.16 12.87 -17.76
C PHE A 282 -19.67 14.31 -17.55
N ARG A 283 -20.71 14.74 -18.28
CA ARG A 283 -21.25 16.12 -18.20
C ARG A 283 -21.76 16.50 -16.81
N ASN A 284 -22.10 15.51 -16.00
CA ASN A 284 -22.61 15.72 -14.63
C ASN A 284 -21.54 15.53 -13.55
N PHE A 285 -20.29 15.36 -13.94
CA PHE A 285 -19.17 15.22 -12.99
C PHE A 285 -18.51 16.57 -12.77
N GLU A 286 -18.14 16.86 -11.54
CA GLU A 286 -17.38 18.07 -11.22
C GLU A 286 -16.02 18.03 -11.93
N PRO A 287 -15.50 19.18 -12.41
CA PRO A 287 -14.16 19.22 -13.00
C PRO A 287 -13.10 18.68 -12.02
N GLY A 288 -12.27 17.72 -12.46
CA GLY A 288 -11.27 17.13 -11.58
C GLY A 288 -10.52 15.98 -12.23
N HIS A 289 -9.67 15.35 -11.41
CA HIS A 289 -9.01 14.11 -11.76
C HIS A 289 -9.80 12.91 -11.24
N TYR A 290 -9.86 11.85 -12.02
CA TYR A 290 -10.58 10.62 -11.71
C TYR A 290 -9.69 9.41 -11.99
N ILE A 291 -9.93 8.34 -11.23
CA ILE A 291 -9.18 7.05 -11.29
C ILE A 291 -10.15 5.93 -11.63
#